data_caa72d2e2f5a5627f1f182c88e3839ce
#
_entry.id   caa72d2e2f5a5627f1f182c88e3839ce
#
_cell.length_a   1.000
_cell.length_b   1.000
_cell.length_c   1.000
_cell.angle_alpha   90.00
_cell.angle_beta   90.00
_cell.angle_gamma   90.00
#
_symmetry.space_group_name_H-M   'P 1'
#
loop_
_entity.id
_entity.type
_entity.pdbx_description
1 polymer ?
#
loop_
_entity_poly.entity_id
_entity_poly.type
_entity_poly.pdbx_seq_one_letter_code
_entity_poly.pdbx_strand_id
1 'polypeptide(L)'
;FTMLEAEQLDASILSKIGSAIAWIFAPLGWGDWKMAVAAVSGLIAKENVVGTFGMLFGFAEVAEDGTEIWGQLASSMTQLAAYSYLVFNLLCAPCFAAMGAIKREMNNTKWFWFAIGYQCLFAYVVSLCVYQIGMLVTGGGFGIFTVVAILLIVGMIYLLCRPYKESTTLTENVKVTAK
;
A
#
# COMPACT_ATOMS: atom_id res chain seq x y z
N PHE A 1 28.24 5.77 14.46
CA PHE A 1 27.15 6.43 13.70
C PHE A 1 27.73 7.71 13.10
N THR A 2 28.21 7.65 11.87
CA THR A 2 28.62 8.84 11.11
C THR A 2 27.35 9.42 10.44
N MET A 3 27.18 10.74 10.55
CA MET A 3 26.18 11.45 9.77
C MET A 3 26.56 11.30 8.31
N LEU A 4 25.70 10.66 7.51
CA LEU A 4 25.89 10.48 6.09
C LEU A 4 25.38 11.73 5.37
N GLU A 5 26.14 12.26 4.43
CA GLU A 5 25.68 13.30 3.53
C GLU A 5 24.61 12.74 2.55
N ALA A 6 23.77 13.62 1.98
CA ALA A 6 22.67 13.21 1.11
C ALA A 6 23.10 12.30 -0.07
N GLU A 7 24.33 12.45 -0.56
CA GLU A 7 24.90 11.61 -1.62
C GLU A 7 25.26 10.19 -1.15
N GLN A 8 25.34 9.94 0.16
CA GLN A 8 25.68 8.62 0.72
C GLN A 8 24.48 7.86 1.26
N LEU A 9 23.27 8.36 1.04
CA LEU A 9 22.03 7.71 1.50
C LEU A 9 21.87 6.28 0.96
N ASP A 10 22.38 6.00 -0.23
CA ASP A 10 22.33 4.67 -0.84
C ASP A 10 23.18 3.63 -0.08
N ALA A 11 24.16 4.06 0.70
CA ALA A 11 24.97 3.19 1.56
C ALA A 11 24.39 3.04 2.99
N SER A 12 23.27 3.70 3.28
CA SER A 12 22.63 3.70 4.59
C SER A 12 21.98 2.35 4.93
N ILE A 13 21.79 2.09 6.23
CA ILE A 13 21.01 0.93 6.70
C ILE A 13 19.58 1.00 6.18
N LEU A 14 19.03 2.21 6.04
CA LEU A 14 17.68 2.46 5.53
C LEU A 14 17.54 2.02 4.08
N SER A 15 18.54 2.29 3.23
CA SER A 15 18.58 1.82 1.85
C SER A 15 18.60 0.29 1.77
N LYS A 16 19.39 -0.38 2.63
CA LYS A 16 19.44 -1.85 2.65
C LYS A 16 18.11 -2.48 3.07
N ILE A 17 17.44 -1.92 4.07
CA ILE A 17 16.12 -2.36 4.50
C ILE A 17 15.09 -2.08 3.40
N GLY A 18 15.12 -0.87 2.83
CA GLY A 18 14.24 -0.48 1.73
C GLY A 18 14.40 -1.40 0.52
N SER A 19 15.63 -1.71 0.12
CA SER A 19 15.93 -2.61 -1.00
C SER A 19 15.47 -4.05 -0.73
N ALA A 20 15.55 -4.52 0.50
CA ALA A 20 15.05 -5.84 0.88
C ALA A 20 13.53 -5.96 0.74
N ILE A 21 12.79 -4.86 0.84
CA ILE A 21 11.33 -4.81 0.72
C ILE A 21 10.90 -4.41 -0.70
N ALA A 22 11.70 -3.60 -1.39
CA ALA A 22 11.38 -3.00 -2.68
C ALA A 22 11.01 -4.03 -3.77
N TRP A 23 11.60 -5.22 -3.75
CA TRP A 23 11.30 -6.28 -4.71
C TRP A 23 9.82 -6.73 -4.67
N ILE A 24 9.17 -6.63 -3.51
CA ILE A 24 7.74 -6.95 -3.35
C ILE A 24 6.88 -5.97 -4.16
N PHE A 25 7.32 -4.72 -4.28
CA PHE A 25 6.61 -3.66 -4.96
C PHE A 25 6.99 -3.50 -6.45
N ALA A 26 8.00 -4.24 -6.92
CA ALA A 26 8.39 -4.22 -8.32
C ALA A 26 7.23 -4.52 -9.30
N PRO A 27 6.32 -5.49 -9.04
CA PRO A 27 5.17 -5.74 -9.92
C PRO A 27 4.15 -4.60 -9.99
N LEU A 28 4.19 -3.68 -9.02
CA LEU A 28 3.33 -2.50 -8.93
C LEU A 28 3.93 -1.29 -9.69
N GLY A 29 5.15 -1.44 -10.26
CA GLY A 29 5.83 -0.42 -11.03
C GLY A 29 6.69 0.56 -10.22
N TRP A 30 6.81 0.39 -8.90
CA TRP A 30 7.60 1.26 -8.02
C TRP A 30 8.51 0.46 -7.05
N GLY A 31 9.25 -0.49 -7.62
CA GLY A 31 10.23 -1.33 -6.90
C GLY A 31 11.53 -0.63 -6.52
N ASP A 32 11.53 0.68 -6.30
CA ASP A 32 12.67 1.43 -5.78
C ASP A 32 12.65 1.48 -4.25
N TRP A 33 13.83 1.42 -3.63
CA TRP A 33 13.98 1.44 -2.18
C TRP A 33 13.44 2.72 -1.54
N LYS A 34 13.55 3.88 -2.21
CA LYS A 34 13.01 5.17 -1.75
C LYS A 34 11.49 5.13 -1.65
N MET A 35 10.84 4.56 -2.67
CA MET A 35 9.39 4.38 -2.70
C MET A 35 8.91 3.41 -1.61
N ALA A 36 9.62 2.31 -1.42
CA ALA A 36 9.31 1.33 -0.39
C ALA A 36 9.40 1.93 1.02
N VAL A 37 10.47 2.69 1.30
CA VAL A 37 10.65 3.39 2.58
C VAL A 37 9.55 4.43 2.80
N ALA A 38 9.22 5.24 1.79
CA ALA A 38 8.17 6.24 1.90
C ALA A 38 6.79 5.60 2.13
N ALA A 39 6.48 4.47 1.48
CA ALA A 39 5.24 3.73 1.72
C ALA A 39 5.15 3.18 3.17
N VAL A 40 6.25 2.67 3.71
CA VAL A 40 6.31 2.19 5.09
C VAL A 40 6.18 3.35 6.08
N SER A 41 6.79 4.51 5.81
CA SER A 41 6.65 5.70 6.66
C SER A 41 5.20 6.20 6.72
N GLY A 42 4.43 6.01 5.65
CA GLY A 42 3.00 6.32 5.59
C GLY A 42 2.15 5.49 6.56
N LEU A 43 2.64 4.37 7.08
CA LEU A 43 1.96 3.62 8.15
C LEU A 43 2.03 4.35 9.50
N ILE A 44 3.01 5.21 9.71
CA ILE A 44 3.14 6.02 10.93
C ILE A 44 2.15 7.18 10.86
N ALA A 45 2.25 7.96 9.79
CA ALA A 45 1.32 9.03 9.46
C ALA A 45 1.36 9.24 7.93
N LYS A 46 0.21 9.26 7.27
CA LYS A 46 0.16 9.35 5.79
C LYS A 46 0.73 10.67 5.28
N GLU A 47 0.67 11.71 6.08
CA GLU A 47 1.27 13.02 5.82
C GLU A 47 2.80 12.96 5.71
N ASN A 48 3.43 12.04 6.44
CA ASN A 48 4.89 11.88 6.44
C ASN A 48 5.45 11.32 5.12
N VAL A 49 4.62 10.80 4.22
CA VAL A 49 5.08 10.28 2.92
C VAL A 49 5.78 11.38 2.12
N VAL A 50 5.18 12.57 2.04
CA VAL A 50 5.75 13.72 1.31
C VAL A 50 7.06 14.18 1.95
N GLY A 51 7.09 14.33 3.28
CA GLY A 51 8.30 14.68 4.02
C GLY A 51 9.42 13.62 3.87
N THR A 52 9.06 12.34 3.83
CA THR A 52 10.03 11.26 3.60
C THR A 52 10.63 11.35 2.20
N PHE A 53 9.84 11.61 1.18
CA PHE A 53 10.36 11.86 -0.18
C PHE A 53 11.29 13.07 -0.19
N GLY A 54 10.91 14.16 0.47
CA GLY A 54 11.78 15.33 0.59
C GLY A 54 13.15 14.97 1.15
N MET A 55 13.20 14.29 2.29
CA MET A 55 14.46 13.85 2.89
C MET A 55 15.25 12.90 1.99
N LEU A 56 14.58 11.95 1.31
CA LEU A 56 15.24 10.98 0.42
C LEU A 56 15.74 11.60 -0.89
N PHE A 57 15.20 12.74 -1.29
CA PHE A 57 15.66 13.53 -2.44
C PHE A 57 16.60 14.68 -2.05
N GLY A 58 16.95 14.80 -0.77
CA GLY A 58 17.95 15.77 -0.29
C GLY A 58 17.41 17.17 0.01
N PHE A 59 16.10 17.33 0.16
CA PHE A 59 15.50 18.59 0.60
C PHE A 59 15.46 18.65 2.12
N ALA A 60 15.90 19.76 2.70
CA ALA A 60 15.91 19.96 4.16
C ALA A 60 14.50 20.14 4.73
N GLU A 61 13.64 20.84 3.98
CA GLU A 61 12.23 21.06 4.29
C GLU A 61 11.43 20.95 3.01
N VAL A 62 10.24 20.37 3.11
CA VAL A 62 9.29 20.24 2.00
C VAL A 62 7.93 20.65 2.51
N ALA A 63 7.24 21.52 1.77
CA ALA A 63 5.87 21.91 2.08
C ALA A 63 4.92 20.70 1.98
N GLU A 64 3.78 20.78 2.65
CA GLU A 64 2.78 19.68 2.65
C GLU A 64 2.26 19.36 1.23
N ASP A 65 2.28 20.33 0.32
CA ASP A 65 1.89 20.17 -1.08
C ASP A 65 3.01 19.54 -1.95
N GLY A 66 4.24 19.46 -1.44
CA GLY A 66 5.36 18.79 -2.09
C GLY A 66 5.86 19.44 -3.38
N THR A 67 5.58 20.70 -3.61
CA THR A 67 5.89 21.38 -4.88
C THR A 67 7.37 21.33 -5.25
N GLU A 68 8.27 21.33 -4.26
CA GLU A 68 9.72 21.30 -4.46
C GLU A 68 10.23 19.97 -5.03
N ILE A 69 9.54 18.87 -4.71
CA ILE A 69 9.99 17.53 -5.09
C ILE A 69 9.34 17.01 -6.39
N TRP A 70 8.35 17.69 -6.96
CA TRP A 70 7.61 17.21 -8.13
C TRP A 70 8.51 16.89 -9.33
N GLY A 71 9.50 17.73 -9.59
CA GLY A 71 10.43 17.52 -10.71
C GLY A 71 11.25 16.23 -10.57
N GLN A 72 11.78 15.96 -9.38
CA GLN A 72 12.56 14.76 -9.09
C GLN A 72 11.67 13.51 -9.02
N LEU A 73 10.49 13.63 -8.43
CA LEU A 73 9.54 12.54 -8.37
C LEU A 73 9.07 12.13 -9.76
N ALA A 74 8.78 13.09 -10.64
CA ALA A 74 8.39 12.84 -12.04
C ALA A 74 9.52 12.17 -12.87
N SER A 75 10.78 12.40 -12.52
CA SER A 75 11.91 11.72 -13.16
C SER A 75 12.17 10.32 -12.63
N SER A 76 11.76 10.03 -11.39
CA SER A 76 12.02 8.75 -10.70
C SER A 76 10.95 7.70 -10.92
N MET A 77 9.73 8.08 -11.28
CA MET A 77 8.64 7.14 -11.54
C MET A 77 7.75 7.57 -12.72
N THR A 78 7.14 6.57 -13.38
CA THR A 78 6.15 6.83 -14.42
C THR A 78 4.83 7.29 -13.81
N GLN A 79 4.00 8.04 -14.55
CA GLN A 79 2.67 8.47 -14.10
C GLN A 79 1.82 7.30 -13.61
N LEU A 80 1.92 6.17 -14.30
CA LEU A 80 1.17 4.96 -13.95
C LEU A 80 1.66 4.34 -12.64
N ALA A 81 2.98 4.32 -12.41
CA ALA A 81 3.57 3.89 -11.15
C ALA A 81 3.16 4.81 -9.99
N ALA A 82 3.15 6.13 -10.22
CA ALA A 82 2.66 7.10 -9.24
C ALA A 82 1.19 6.86 -8.88
N TYR A 83 0.35 6.57 -9.86
CA TYR A 83 -1.07 6.27 -9.62
C TYR A 83 -1.24 4.99 -8.78
N SER A 84 -0.51 3.93 -9.15
CA SER A 84 -0.46 2.67 -8.40
C SER A 84 0.01 2.90 -6.95
N TYR A 85 1.04 3.72 -6.74
CA TYR A 85 1.57 4.09 -5.44
C TYR A 85 0.53 4.81 -4.57
N LEU A 86 -0.18 5.80 -5.13
CA LEU A 86 -1.25 6.52 -4.44
C LEU A 86 -2.40 5.59 -4.04
N VAL A 87 -2.83 4.71 -4.95
CA VAL A 87 -3.89 3.72 -4.66
C VAL A 87 -3.47 2.80 -3.52
N PHE A 88 -2.22 2.32 -3.53
CA PHE A 88 -1.70 1.49 -2.46
C PHE A 88 -1.74 2.23 -1.11
N ASN A 89 -1.22 3.45 -1.04
CA ASN A 89 -1.17 4.22 0.21
C ASN A 89 -2.57 4.60 0.73
N LEU A 90 -3.54 4.83 -0.16
CA LEU A 90 -4.92 5.12 0.25
C LEU A 90 -5.60 3.89 0.87
N LEU A 91 -5.43 2.72 0.26
CA LEU A 91 -6.12 1.48 0.65
C LEU A 91 -5.38 0.67 1.71
N CYS A 92 -4.07 0.87 1.86
CA CYS A 92 -3.26 0.16 2.85
C CYS A 92 -3.72 0.46 4.27
N ALA A 93 -3.25 -0.35 5.22
CA ALA A 93 -3.58 -0.24 6.64
C ALA A 93 -3.58 1.21 7.13
N PRO A 94 -4.50 1.59 8.04
CA PRO A 94 -4.56 2.92 8.62
C PRO A 94 -3.31 3.18 9.48
N CYS A 95 -3.07 4.44 9.85
CA CYS A 95 -1.95 4.82 10.72
C CYS A 95 -1.99 4.10 12.08
N PHE A 96 -0.86 4.04 12.77
CA PHE A 96 -0.75 3.34 14.06
C PHE A 96 -1.77 3.80 15.11
N ALA A 97 -2.12 5.09 15.11
CA ALA A 97 -3.15 5.62 16.02
C ALA A 97 -4.50 4.98 15.76
N ALA A 98 -4.92 4.91 14.49
CA ALA A 98 -6.18 4.27 14.10
C ALA A 98 -6.14 2.74 14.34
N MET A 99 -4.99 2.09 14.08
CA MET A 99 -4.81 0.67 14.42
C MET A 99 -4.98 0.41 15.94
N GLY A 100 -4.47 1.32 16.78
CA GLY A 100 -4.64 1.26 18.23
C GLY A 100 -6.12 1.35 18.64
N ALA A 101 -6.88 2.24 18.01
CA ALA A 101 -8.32 2.36 18.23
C ALA A 101 -9.08 1.10 17.79
N ILE A 102 -8.82 0.60 16.59
CA ILE A 102 -9.42 -0.64 16.05
C ILE A 102 -9.14 -1.82 16.98
N LYS A 103 -7.89 -1.98 17.46
CA LYS A 103 -7.52 -3.05 18.38
C LYS A 103 -8.32 -3.01 19.67
N ARG A 104 -8.56 -1.81 20.20
CA ARG A 104 -9.34 -1.59 21.42
C ARG A 104 -10.81 -1.93 21.24
N GLU A 105 -11.41 -1.49 20.11
CA GLU A 105 -12.81 -1.75 19.79
C GLU A 105 -13.07 -3.23 19.47
N MET A 106 -12.19 -3.88 18.72
CA MET A 106 -12.37 -5.29 18.33
C MET A 106 -12.24 -6.26 19.49
N ASN A 107 -11.51 -5.91 20.55
CA ASN A 107 -11.24 -6.73 21.74
C ASN A 107 -10.83 -8.19 21.42
N ASN A 108 -10.32 -8.44 20.22
CA ASN A 108 -9.87 -9.75 19.74
C ASN A 108 -8.65 -9.60 18.84
N THR A 109 -7.49 -10.02 19.37
CA THR A 109 -6.20 -9.87 18.68
C THR A 109 -6.12 -10.63 17.35
N LYS A 110 -6.79 -11.80 17.24
CA LYS A 110 -6.77 -12.59 16.00
C LYS A 110 -7.51 -11.87 14.87
N TRP A 111 -8.69 -11.34 15.15
CA TRP A 111 -9.48 -10.60 14.18
C TRP A 111 -8.84 -9.26 13.82
N PHE A 112 -8.17 -8.61 14.79
CA PHE A 112 -7.40 -7.41 14.53
C PHE A 112 -6.30 -7.65 13.48
N TRP A 113 -5.44 -8.66 13.69
CA TRP A 113 -4.37 -8.97 12.73
C TRP A 113 -4.91 -9.44 11.37
N PHE A 114 -6.03 -10.18 11.38
CA PHE A 114 -6.71 -10.56 10.14
C PHE A 114 -7.19 -9.32 9.38
N ALA A 115 -7.82 -8.36 10.05
CA ALA A 115 -8.33 -7.14 9.41
C ALA A 115 -7.20 -6.30 8.79
N ILE A 116 -6.09 -6.10 9.52
CA ILE A 116 -4.93 -5.35 9.02
C ILE A 116 -4.26 -6.09 7.84
N GLY A 117 -4.05 -7.40 7.96
CA GLY A 117 -3.47 -8.21 6.90
C GLY A 117 -4.35 -8.23 5.64
N TYR A 118 -5.66 -8.37 5.81
CA TYR A 118 -6.63 -8.30 4.72
C TYR A 118 -6.56 -6.93 4.00
N GLN A 119 -6.52 -5.85 4.75
CA GLN A 119 -6.49 -4.50 4.18
C GLN A 119 -5.20 -4.25 3.38
N CYS A 120 -4.03 -4.66 3.91
CA CYS A 120 -2.76 -4.56 3.18
C CYS A 120 -2.76 -5.43 1.91
N LEU A 121 -3.27 -6.66 2.00
CA LEU A 121 -3.37 -7.56 0.86
C LEU A 121 -4.31 -7.00 -0.21
N PHE A 122 -5.47 -6.48 0.20
CA PHE A 122 -6.44 -5.86 -0.70
C PHE A 122 -5.84 -4.63 -1.41
N ALA A 123 -5.14 -3.76 -0.67
CA ALA A 123 -4.44 -2.61 -1.23
C ALA A 123 -3.41 -3.03 -2.28
N TYR A 124 -2.63 -4.09 -1.99
CA TYR A 124 -1.65 -4.64 -2.91
C TYR A 124 -2.29 -5.16 -4.20
N VAL A 125 -3.36 -5.95 -4.08
CA VAL A 125 -4.09 -6.53 -5.22
C VAL A 125 -4.68 -5.43 -6.10
N VAL A 126 -5.34 -4.43 -5.52
CA VAL A 126 -5.95 -3.33 -6.29
C VAL A 126 -4.88 -2.50 -6.98
N SER A 127 -3.80 -2.15 -6.28
CA SER A 127 -2.68 -1.40 -6.84
C SER A 127 -1.99 -2.16 -7.99
N LEU A 128 -1.79 -3.48 -7.84
CA LEU A 128 -1.30 -4.35 -8.90
C LEU A 128 -2.23 -4.33 -10.13
N CYS A 129 -3.53 -4.45 -9.92
CA CYS A 129 -4.51 -4.42 -11.00
C CYS A 129 -4.47 -3.08 -11.75
N VAL A 130 -4.43 -1.96 -11.02
CA VAL A 130 -4.34 -0.61 -11.60
C VAL A 130 -3.09 -0.47 -12.47
N TYR A 131 -1.93 -0.88 -11.97
CA TYR A 131 -0.68 -0.80 -12.71
C TYR A 131 -0.69 -1.69 -13.96
N GLN A 132 -1.06 -2.95 -13.81
CA GLN A 132 -1.01 -3.94 -14.90
C GLN A 132 -2.04 -3.63 -16.00
N ILE A 133 -3.24 -3.18 -15.64
CA ILE A 133 -4.24 -2.75 -16.63
C ILE A 133 -3.76 -1.47 -17.33
N GLY A 134 -3.23 -0.52 -16.58
CA GLY A 134 -2.69 0.69 -17.16
C GLY A 134 -1.58 0.40 -18.17
N MET A 135 -0.67 -0.53 -17.87
CA MET A 135 0.36 -1.00 -18.80
C MET A 135 -0.22 -1.61 -20.06
N LEU A 136 -1.30 -2.39 -19.96
CA LEU A 136 -2.01 -2.94 -21.12
C LEU A 136 -2.59 -1.85 -22.02
N VAL A 137 -3.25 -0.85 -21.43
CA VAL A 137 -3.88 0.25 -22.17
C VAL A 137 -2.85 1.15 -22.85
N THR A 138 -1.68 1.33 -22.23
CA THR A 138 -0.58 2.15 -22.78
C THR A 138 0.33 1.40 -23.77
N GLY A 139 0.00 0.13 -24.09
CA GLY A 139 0.77 -0.68 -25.05
C GLY A 139 2.01 -1.35 -24.45
N GLY A 140 2.10 -1.41 -23.13
CA GLY A 140 3.09 -2.23 -22.42
C GLY A 140 2.86 -3.72 -22.65
N GLY A 141 3.96 -4.50 -22.73
CA GLY A 141 3.89 -5.92 -23.07
C GLY A 141 3.10 -6.75 -22.05
N PHE A 142 2.56 -7.88 -22.53
CA PHE A 142 1.95 -8.90 -21.68
C PHE A 142 3.01 -9.59 -20.80
N GLY A 143 2.86 -9.49 -19.49
CA GLY A 143 3.71 -10.19 -18.51
C GLY A 143 2.91 -11.20 -17.68
N ILE A 144 3.63 -12.03 -16.94
CA ILE A 144 3.03 -12.99 -15.99
C ILE A 144 2.13 -12.26 -14.99
N PHE A 145 2.56 -11.11 -14.49
CA PHE A 145 1.79 -10.31 -13.54
C PHE A 145 0.50 -9.72 -14.13
N THR A 146 0.46 -9.49 -15.44
CA THR A 146 -0.77 -9.06 -16.13
C THR A 146 -1.83 -10.16 -16.14
N VAL A 147 -1.43 -11.42 -16.36
CA VAL A 147 -2.33 -12.55 -16.29
C VAL A 147 -2.88 -12.73 -14.86
N VAL A 148 -1.99 -12.61 -13.87
CA VAL A 148 -2.39 -12.65 -12.45
C VAL A 148 -3.38 -11.54 -12.11
N ALA A 149 -3.15 -10.32 -12.57
CA ALA A 149 -4.07 -9.20 -12.35
C ALA A 149 -5.45 -9.45 -12.95
N ILE A 150 -5.52 -9.96 -14.18
CA ILE A 150 -6.79 -10.32 -14.83
C ILE A 150 -7.54 -11.39 -14.03
N LEU A 151 -6.85 -12.46 -13.60
CA LEU A 151 -7.46 -13.51 -12.78
C LEU A 151 -7.98 -12.97 -11.45
N LEU A 152 -7.25 -12.06 -10.80
CA LEU A 152 -7.68 -11.43 -9.55
C LEU A 152 -8.92 -10.56 -9.77
N ILE A 153 -9.02 -9.82 -10.87
CA ILE A 153 -10.20 -9.02 -11.20
C ILE A 153 -11.42 -9.90 -11.44
N VAL A 154 -11.26 -10.97 -12.23
CA VAL A 154 -12.34 -11.94 -12.47
C VAL A 154 -12.79 -12.57 -11.14
N GLY A 155 -11.84 -12.93 -10.26
CA GLY A 155 -12.13 -13.43 -8.93
C GLY A 155 -12.89 -12.43 -8.05
N MET A 156 -12.49 -11.16 -8.06
CA MET A 156 -13.17 -10.09 -7.33
C MET A 156 -14.61 -9.88 -7.85
N ILE A 157 -14.81 -9.84 -9.17
CA ILE A 157 -16.14 -9.72 -9.78
C ILE A 157 -16.99 -10.93 -9.41
N TYR A 158 -16.43 -12.13 -9.47
CA TYR A 158 -17.14 -13.35 -9.06
C TYR A 158 -17.60 -13.30 -7.61
N LEU A 159 -16.73 -12.83 -6.69
CA LEU A 159 -17.08 -12.69 -5.27
C LEU A 159 -18.18 -11.64 -5.05
N LEU A 160 -18.17 -10.55 -5.79
CA LEU A 160 -19.21 -9.50 -5.72
C LEU A 160 -20.54 -9.98 -6.28
N CYS A 161 -20.53 -10.77 -7.36
CA CYS A 161 -21.75 -11.30 -7.98
C CYS A 161 -22.31 -12.54 -7.26
N ARG A 162 -21.55 -13.14 -6.33
CA ARG A 162 -21.98 -14.32 -5.58
C ARG A 162 -23.11 -13.95 -4.62
N PRO A 163 -24.30 -14.59 -4.72
CA PRO A 163 -25.40 -14.31 -3.80
C PRO A 163 -24.99 -14.66 -2.36
N TYR A 164 -25.17 -13.70 -1.47
CA TYR A 164 -24.93 -13.89 -0.04
C TYR A 164 -25.99 -14.83 0.55
N LYS A 165 -25.54 -15.96 1.14
CA LYS A 165 -26.41 -16.80 1.96
C LYS A 165 -26.31 -16.30 3.41
N GLU A 166 -27.40 -15.71 3.91
CA GLU A 166 -27.49 -15.37 5.32
C GLU A 166 -27.33 -16.65 6.17
N SER A 167 -26.38 -16.60 7.11
CA SER A 167 -26.27 -17.67 8.09
C SER A 167 -27.36 -17.45 9.15
N THR A 168 -28.34 -18.31 9.16
CA THR A 168 -29.49 -18.32 10.12
C THR A 168 -29.06 -18.58 11.57
N THR A 169 -27.83 -18.94 11.83
CA THR A 169 -27.30 -19.28 13.17
C THR A 169 -27.30 -18.11 14.16
N LEU A 170 -27.21 -16.86 13.71
CA LEU A 170 -27.24 -15.69 14.62
C LEU A 170 -28.64 -15.36 15.10
N THR A 171 -29.67 -15.60 14.30
CA THR A 171 -31.09 -15.37 14.66
C THR A 171 -31.61 -16.42 15.63
N GLU A 172 -31.06 -17.62 15.61
CA GLU A 172 -31.48 -18.69 16.52
C GLU A 172 -30.95 -18.46 17.96
N ASN A 173 -29.72 -17.96 18.10
CA ASN A 173 -29.13 -17.65 19.41
C ASN A 173 -29.78 -16.43 20.11
N VAL A 174 -30.31 -15.47 19.36
CA VAL A 174 -31.01 -14.30 19.92
C VAL A 174 -32.41 -14.68 20.46
N LYS A 175 -33.09 -15.64 19.85
CA LYS A 175 -34.40 -16.11 20.33
C LYS A 175 -34.33 -16.88 21.64
N VAL A 176 -33.22 -17.52 21.97
CA VAL A 176 -33.03 -18.29 23.21
C VAL A 176 -32.77 -17.36 24.41
N THR A 177 -32.21 -16.18 24.20
CA THR A 177 -31.88 -15.24 25.29
C THR A 177 -33.05 -14.32 25.68
N ALA A 178 -34.11 -14.28 24.89
CA ALA A 178 -35.32 -13.44 25.11
C ALA A 178 -36.47 -14.16 25.86
N LYS A 179 -36.19 -15.27 26.54
CA LYS A 179 -37.10 -16.02 27.38
C LYS A 179 -36.60 -15.95 28.83
#